data_a60ff743776ac762caa39c1e4c9eef98
#
_entry.id   a60ff743776ac762caa39c1e4c9eef98
#
_cell.length_a   1.000
_cell.length_b   1.000
_cell.length_c   1.000
_cell.angle_alpha   90.00
_cell.angle_beta   90.00
_cell.angle_gamma   90.00
#
_symmetry.space_group_name_H-M   'P 1'
#
loop_
_entity.id
_entity.type
_entity.pdbx_description
1 polymer ?
#
loop_
_entity_poly.entity_id
_entity_poly.type
_entity_poly.pdbx_seq_one_letter_code
_entity_poly.pdbx_strand_id
1 'polypeptide(L)'
;MKSIKNILWIAPVCLLSVSCNGYNKLINSNDYDAKYAAAMNYYNENSYSRAAQLFENLTLYYRGKENAENIGWYYAMSLYKEKDYFTAGYQFKRFARQFPYSDRLEEASFYSAYCKYMDSPDYNLDQSQTKEAIEEFEMFAERWPRSTRIPEVNTCIDELRKKLIKKDYEIAYGYYFIEEYHAAYESFKQFLSLYPEATMREDAMYYMLESSFLYAINSREDKMYERLQQVVNDFDKFNSSFSNSKYLASAQNIYTRTREAMANMKK
;
A
#
# COMPACT_ATOMS: atom_id res chain seq x y z
N MET A 1 69.77 -19.69 -11.79
CA MET A 1 68.90 -18.52 -11.69
C MET A 1 67.50 -18.92 -12.07
N LYS A 2 66.62 -19.25 -11.11
CA LYS A 2 65.16 -19.41 -11.30
C LYS A 2 64.46 -18.58 -10.26
N SER A 3 63.62 -17.70 -10.74
CA SER A 3 62.91 -16.60 -10.14
C SER A 3 61.93 -17.05 -9.07
N ILE A 4 62.05 -16.48 -7.87
CA ILE A 4 61.07 -16.49 -6.80
C ILE A 4 60.08 -15.35 -7.08
N LYS A 5 58.94 -15.68 -7.68
CA LYS A 5 57.78 -14.76 -7.78
C LYS A 5 56.52 -15.60 -7.64
N ASN A 6 56.00 -15.76 -6.45
CA ASN A 6 54.61 -16.14 -6.17
C ASN A 6 54.39 -16.38 -4.67
N ILE A 7 54.58 -15.37 -3.82
CA ILE A 7 54.08 -15.38 -2.43
C ILE A 7 53.74 -13.92 -2.10
N LEU A 8 52.53 -13.46 -2.48
CA LEU A 8 52.01 -12.18 -1.95
C LEU A 8 50.53 -11.98 -2.31
N TRP A 9 49.66 -12.99 -2.05
CA TRP A 9 48.21 -12.80 -2.25
C TRP A 9 47.30 -13.54 -1.25
N ILE A 10 47.73 -13.74 0.00
CA ILE A 10 46.87 -14.44 1.03
C ILE A 10 46.74 -13.59 2.33
N ALA A 11 46.89 -12.29 2.28
CA ALA A 11 46.85 -11.50 3.52
C ALA A 11 45.59 -10.65 3.82
N PRO A 12 44.51 -10.52 2.99
CA PRO A 12 43.36 -9.74 3.43
C PRO A 12 42.14 -10.53 3.92
N VAL A 13 42.13 -11.87 3.89
CA VAL A 13 40.93 -12.65 4.25
C VAL A 13 40.78 -12.88 5.77
N CYS A 14 41.86 -12.76 6.55
CA CYS A 14 41.82 -13.02 8.00
C CYS A 14 41.31 -11.86 8.88
N LEU A 15 41.11 -10.64 8.34
CA LEU A 15 40.67 -9.48 9.14
C LEU A 15 39.16 -9.41 9.35
N LEU A 16 38.35 -10.15 8.55
CA LEU A 16 36.88 -10.15 8.66
C LEU A 16 36.34 -11.12 9.73
N SER A 17 37.12 -12.11 10.14
CA SER A 17 36.68 -13.14 11.10
C SER A 17 36.78 -12.71 12.57
N VAL A 18 37.60 -11.70 12.90
CA VAL A 18 37.77 -11.24 14.29
C VAL A 18 36.60 -10.36 14.76
N SER A 19 35.93 -9.63 13.84
CA SER A 19 34.81 -8.75 14.15
C SER A 19 33.53 -9.52 14.55
N CYS A 20 33.28 -10.70 13.96
CA CYS A 20 32.09 -11.51 14.28
C CYS A 20 32.14 -12.15 15.68
N ASN A 21 33.34 -12.49 16.16
CA ASN A 21 33.46 -13.16 17.46
C ASN A 21 33.23 -12.20 18.64
N GLY A 22 33.65 -10.93 18.50
CA GLY A 22 33.41 -9.88 19.51
C GLY A 22 31.94 -9.52 19.67
N TYR A 23 31.21 -9.40 18.57
CA TYR A 23 29.77 -9.11 18.56
C TYR A 23 28.95 -10.23 19.23
N ASN A 24 29.20 -11.48 18.88
CA ASN A 24 28.51 -12.63 19.47
C ASN A 24 28.79 -12.77 20.98
N LYS A 25 29.99 -12.46 21.41
CA LYS A 25 30.32 -12.44 22.86
C LYS A 25 29.57 -11.32 23.57
N LEU A 26 29.43 -10.14 22.94
CA LEU A 26 28.74 -9.00 23.53
C LEU A 26 27.23 -9.27 23.63
N ILE A 27 26.58 -9.75 22.58
CA ILE A 27 25.12 -9.99 22.58
C ILE A 27 24.69 -11.02 23.62
N ASN A 28 25.55 -11.98 23.91
CA ASN A 28 25.34 -13.03 24.95
C ASN A 28 25.81 -12.65 26.32
N SER A 29 26.46 -11.47 26.53
CA SER A 29 26.91 -11.02 27.84
C SER A 29 25.74 -10.49 28.68
N ASN A 30 26.01 -10.23 29.98
CA ASN A 30 25.10 -9.51 30.85
C ASN A 30 25.56 -8.05 31.08
N ASP A 31 26.50 -7.57 30.26
CA ASP A 31 26.99 -6.18 30.32
C ASP A 31 26.03 -5.31 29.46
N TYR A 32 24.96 -4.83 30.08
CA TYR A 32 23.91 -4.05 29.41
C TYR A 32 24.39 -2.65 29.02
N ASP A 33 25.32 -2.06 29.76
CA ASP A 33 25.87 -0.73 29.44
C ASP A 33 26.79 -0.81 28.22
N ALA A 34 27.65 -1.82 28.14
CA ALA A 34 28.47 -2.09 26.97
C ALA A 34 27.59 -2.42 25.72
N LYS A 35 26.48 -3.17 25.89
CA LYS A 35 25.52 -3.41 24.82
C LYS A 35 24.89 -2.12 24.32
N TYR A 36 24.47 -1.24 25.22
CA TYR A 36 23.85 0.04 24.83
C TYR A 36 24.85 0.93 24.08
N ALA A 37 26.08 1.06 24.59
CA ALA A 37 27.13 1.82 23.90
C ALA A 37 27.42 1.25 22.49
N ALA A 38 27.53 -0.06 22.38
CA ALA A 38 27.75 -0.72 21.10
C ALA A 38 26.55 -0.58 20.14
N ALA A 39 25.31 -0.67 20.63
CA ALA A 39 24.12 -0.47 19.83
C ALA A 39 24.08 0.93 19.21
N MET A 40 24.40 1.97 20.01
CA MET A 40 24.52 3.35 19.54
C MET A 40 25.62 3.52 18.50
N ASN A 41 26.78 2.89 18.70
CA ASN A 41 27.88 2.93 17.72
C ASN A 41 27.45 2.29 16.40
N TYR A 42 26.85 1.08 16.42
CA TYR A 42 26.36 0.43 15.22
C TYR A 42 25.27 1.24 14.50
N TYR A 43 24.38 1.89 15.25
CA TYR A 43 23.40 2.80 14.69
C TYR A 43 24.04 3.96 13.92
N ASN A 44 25.04 4.62 14.56
CA ASN A 44 25.77 5.75 13.97
C ASN A 44 26.63 5.35 12.75
N GLU A 45 27.11 4.09 12.72
CA GLU A 45 27.83 3.49 11.60
C GLU A 45 26.90 2.95 10.51
N ASN A 46 25.58 3.18 10.59
CA ASN A 46 24.54 2.65 9.69
C ASN A 46 24.47 1.10 9.65
N SER A 47 25.03 0.42 10.65
CA SER A 47 24.92 -1.02 10.83
C SER A 47 23.62 -1.38 11.55
N TYR A 48 22.48 -1.02 10.94
CA TYR A 48 21.16 -1.01 11.58
C TYR A 48 20.69 -2.39 12.06
N SER A 49 20.99 -3.46 11.32
CA SER A 49 20.64 -4.83 11.71
C SER A 49 21.30 -5.21 13.06
N ARG A 50 22.60 -4.92 13.22
CA ARG A 50 23.31 -5.17 14.49
C ARG A 50 22.80 -4.27 15.63
N ALA A 51 22.52 -3.01 15.31
CA ALA A 51 21.94 -2.08 16.27
C ALA A 51 20.57 -2.57 16.76
N ALA A 52 19.67 -2.97 15.84
CA ALA A 52 18.35 -3.49 16.16
C ALA A 52 18.40 -4.70 17.09
N GLN A 53 19.25 -5.69 16.81
CA GLN A 53 19.41 -6.88 17.66
C GLN A 53 19.89 -6.55 19.07
N LEU A 54 20.81 -5.60 19.21
CA LEU A 54 21.27 -5.17 20.54
C LEU A 54 20.20 -4.37 21.29
N PHE A 55 19.50 -3.44 20.61
CA PHE A 55 18.40 -2.71 21.22
C PHE A 55 17.25 -3.63 21.63
N GLU A 56 16.90 -4.63 20.80
CA GLU A 56 15.92 -5.63 21.16
C GLU A 56 16.27 -6.34 22.46
N ASN A 57 17.52 -6.81 22.59
CA ASN A 57 18.05 -7.48 23.79
C ASN A 57 17.98 -6.58 25.04
N LEU A 58 18.09 -5.26 24.86
CA LEU A 58 18.05 -4.27 25.94
C LEU A 58 16.62 -3.92 26.39
N THR A 59 15.59 -4.09 25.53
CA THR A 59 14.22 -3.65 25.81
C THR A 59 13.63 -4.23 27.09
N LEU A 60 13.94 -5.50 27.38
CA LEU A 60 13.43 -6.16 28.59
C LEU A 60 14.13 -5.67 29.86
N TYR A 61 15.43 -5.54 29.81
CA TYR A 61 16.24 -5.13 30.97
C TYR A 61 15.98 -3.68 31.37
N TYR A 62 15.81 -2.78 30.39
CA TYR A 62 15.59 -1.34 30.66
C TYR A 62 14.12 -0.97 30.85
N ARG A 63 13.19 -1.94 30.84
CA ARG A 63 11.77 -1.66 31.07
C ARG A 63 11.58 -0.89 32.41
N GLY A 64 11.01 0.32 32.31
CA GLY A 64 10.76 1.20 33.46
C GLY A 64 12.01 1.91 34.01
N LYS A 65 13.16 1.84 33.32
CA LYS A 65 14.40 2.55 33.67
C LYS A 65 14.61 3.77 32.77
N GLU A 66 15.53 4.64 33.12
CA GLU A 66 15.82 5.92 32.50
C GLU A 66 16.06 5.84 30.99
N ASN A 67 16.78 4.84 30.51
CA ASN A 67 17.08 4.71 29.07
C ASN A 67 16.01 3.96 28.21
N ALA A 68 14.90 3.54 28.83
CA ALA A 68 13.87 2.75 28.15
C ALA A 68 13.30 3.45 26.91
N GLU A 69 13.08 4.76 26.99
CA GLU A 69 12.58 5.57 25.88
C GLU A 69 13.56 5.62 24.71
N ASN A 70 14.83 5.94 24.98
CA ASN A 70 15.86 5.97 23.94
C ASN A 70 16.04 4.60 23.27
N ILE A 71 16.07 3.52 24.05
CA ILE A 71 16.19 2.16 23.53
C ILE A 71 15.02 1.82 22.63
N GLY A 72 13.79 2.09 23.07
CA GLY A 72 12.58 1.86 22.28
C GLY A 72 12.57 2.64 20.96
N TRP A 73 12.99 3.89 21.01
CA TRP A 73 13.10 4.76 19.83
C TRP A 73 14.14 4.25 18.84
N TYR A 74 15.38 4.04 19.28
CA TYR A 74 16.46 3.61 18.40
C TYR A 74 16.28 2.18 17.89
N TYR A 75 15.58 1.32 18.64
CA TYR A 75 15.17 0.01 18.14
C TYR A 75 14.22 0.14 16.94
N ALA A 76 13.13 0.89 17.10
CA ALA A 76 12.17 1.13 16.03
C ALA A 76 12.84 1.80 14.81
N MET A 77 13.66 2.82 15.04
CA MET A 77 14.39 3.52 13.97
C MET A 77 15.41 2.62 13.27
N SER A 78 16.08 1.71 13.98
CA SER A 78 17.02 0.75 13.38
C SER A 78 16.29 -0.18 12.41
N LEU A 79 15.14 -0.73 12.82
CA LEU A 79 14.28 -1.56 11.97
C LEU A 79 13.77 -0.80 10.74
N TYR A 80 13.34 0.45 10.93
CA TYR A 80 12.91 1.31 9.84
C TYR A 80 14.03 1.55 8.80
N LYS A 81 15.24 1.84 9.28
CA LYS A 81 16.41 2.04 8.41
C LYS A 81 16.85 0.76 7.71
N GLU A 82 16.64 -0.39 8.32
CA GLU A 82 16.85 -1.73 7.72
C GLU A 82 15.74 -2.09 6.71
N LYS A 83 14.68 -1.29 6.63
CA LYS A 83 13.48 -1.50 5.81
C LYS A 83 12.60 -2.69 6.26
N ASP A 84 12.76 -3.14 7.50
CA ASP A 84 11.79 -4.03 8.14
C ASP A 84 10.60 -3.19 8.63
N TYR A 85 9.78 -2.75 7.68
CA TYR A 85 8.66 -1.83 7.95
C TYR A 85 7.58 -2.47 8.82
N PHE A 86 7.34 -3.76 8.64
CA PHE A 86 6.35 -4.49 9.44
C PHE A 86 6.71 -4.43 10.94
N THR A 87 7.92 -4.85 11.29
CA THR A 87 8.38 -4.84 12.69
C THR A 87 8.57 -3.41 13.20
N ALA A 88 9.12 -2.51 12.38
CA ALA A 88 9.31 -1.10 12.76
C ALA A 88 7.99 -0.42 13.12
N GLY A 89 6.94 -0.57 12.31
CA GLY A 89 5.61 0.01 12.55
C GLY A 89 5.02 -0.47 13.88
N TYR A 90 5.15 -1.77 14.17
CA TYR A 90 4.74 -2.32 15.46
C TYR A 90 5.53 -1.69 16.64
N GLN A 91 6.84 -1.52 16.51
CA GLN A 91 7.67 -0.94 17.56
C GLN A 91 7.39 0.55 17.76
N PHE A 92 7.16 1.32 16.70
CA PHE A 92 6.72 2.72 16.83
C PHE A 92 5.35 2.84 17.51
N LYS A 93 4.40 2.00 17.17
CA LYS A 93 3.09 1.95 17.83
C LYS A 93 3.21 1.57 19.31
N ARG A 94 4.08 0.62 19.62
CA ARG A 94 4.41 0.25 21.00
C ARG A 94 5.07 1.40 21.75
N PHE A 95 6.03 2.11 21.14
CA PHE A 95 6.67 3.28 21.69
C PHE A 95 5.64 4.36 22.04
N ALA A 96 4.77 4.73 21.11
CA ALA A 96 3.73 5.74 21.31
C ALA A 96 2.79 5.39 22.49
N ARG A 97 2.49 4.11 22.70
CA ARG A 97 1.67 3.64 23.83
C ARG A 97 2.44 3.63 25.15
N GLN A 98 3.73 3.30 25.12
CA GLN A 98 4.55 3.17 26.32
C GLN A 98 5.02 4.54 26.83
N PHE A 99 5.23 5.51 25.95
CA PHE A 99 5.73 6.84 26.27
C PHE A 99 4.79 7.95 25.76
N PRO A 100 3.57 8.06 26.36
CA PRO A 100 2.53 8.99 25.87
C PRO A 100 2.86 10.47 26.10
N TYR A 101 3.91 10.78 26.87
CA TYR A 101 4.38 12.14 27.16
C TYR A 101 5.75 12.43 26.54
N SER A 102 6.25 11.55 25.68
CA SER A 102 7.51 11.74 24.97
C SER A 102 7.41 12.87 23.95
N ASP A 103 8.46 13.68 23.85
CA ASP A 103 8.60 14.68 22.75
C ASP A 103 8.64 14.02 21.37
N ARG A 104 8.94 12.72 21.31
CA ARG A 104 8.94 11.93 20.06
C ARG A 104 7.61 11.26 19.76
N LEU A 105 6.57 11.52 20.54
CA LEU A 105 5.27 10.85 20.38
C LEU A 105 4.64 11.10 19.01
N GLU A 106 4.66 12.36 18.55
CA GLU A 106 4.17 12.73 17.22
C GLU A 106 4.93 11.99 16.13
N GLU A 107 6.27 12.01 16.22
CA GLU A 107 7.12 11.36 15.22
C GLU A 107 6.96 9.83 15.22
N ALA A 108 6.86 9.20 16.39
CA ALA A 108 6.59 7.77 16.51
C ALA A 108 5.24 7.37 15.90
N SER A 109 4.21 8.19 16.12
CA SER A 109 2.89 7.96 15.55
C SER A 109 2.88 8.12 14.01
N PHE A 110 3.62 9.10 13.51
CA PHE A 110 3.83 9.24 12.07
C PHE A 110 4.52 8.02 11.47
N TYR A 111 5.66 7.59 12.06
CA TYR A 111 6.39 6.42 11.54
C TYR A 111 5.61 5.11 11.68
N SER A 112 4.70 4.98 12.67
CA SER A 112 3.80 3.83 12.76
C SER A 112 2.93 3.71 11.50
N ALA A 113 2.28 4.81 11.10
CA ALA A 113 1.46 4.87 9.88
C ALA A 113 2.31 4.76 8.60
N TYR A 114 3.46 5.45 8.56
CA TYR A 114 4.35 5.47 7.41
C TYR A 114 4.96 4.10 7.11
N CYS A 115 5.29 3.32 8.12
CA CYS A 115 5.74 1.94 7.94
C CYS A 115 4.65 1.06 7.30
N LYS A 116 3.39 1.22 7.69
CA LYS A 116 2.26 0.52 7.04
C LYS A 116 2.06 0.95 5.58
N TYR A 117 2.26 2.25 5.30
CA TYR A 117 2.25 2.74 3.93
C TYR A 117 3.35 2.08 3.08
N MET A 118 4.57 2.01 3.61
CA MET A 118 5.71 1.37 2.93
C MET A 118 5.54 -0.14 2.74
N ASP A 119 4.80 -0.79 3.64
CA ASP A 119 4.51 -2.24 3.61
C ASP A 119 3.19 -2.56 2.87
N SER A 120 2.46 -1.53 2.41
CA SER A 120 1.22 -1.70 1.67
C SER A 120 1.45 -2.43 0.35
N PRO A 121 0.80 -3.58 0.11
CA PRO A 121 1.05 -4.43 -1.05
C PRO A 121 0.57 -3.79 -2.36
N ASP A 122 0.92 -4.41 -3.49
CA ASP A 122 0.39 -4.03 -4.80
C ASP A 122 -1.13 -4.18 -4.85
N TYR A 123 -1.79 -3.39 -5.70
CA TYR A 123 -3.27 -3.29 -5.77
C TYR A 123 -3.99 -4.63 -6.02
N ASN A 124 -3.34 -5.58 -6.70
CA ASN A 124 -3.91 -6.89 -7.03
C ASN A 124 -3.92 -7.88 -5.84
N LEU A 125 -3.18 -7.58 -4.76
CA LEU A 125 -3.15 -8.39 -3.54
C LEU A 125 -4.22 -7.93 -2.54
N ASP A 126 -4.30 -8.59 -1.37
CA ASP A 126 -5.18 -8.15 -0.28
C ASP A 126 -4.81 -6.73 0.19
N GLN A 127 -5.82 -5.89 0.40
CA GLN A 127 -5.64 -4.48 0.72
C GLN A 127 -5.97 -4.13 2.19
N SER A 128 -6.00 -5.10 3.09
CA SER A 128 -6.26 -4.88 4.50
C SER A 128 -5.22 -3.94 5.12
N GLN A 129 -3.93 -4.16 4.82
CA GLN A 129 -2.84 -3.31 5.29
C GLN A 129 -2.92 -1.88 4.72
N THR A 130 -3.34 -1.73 3.46
CA THR A 130 -3.56 -0.42 2.82
C THR A 130 -4.64 0.38 3.54
N LYS A 131 -5.76 -0.27 3.89
CA LYS A 131 -6.85 0.36 4.65
C LYS A 131 -6.41 0.75 6.06
N GLU A 132 -5.69 -0.14 6.74
CA GLU A 132 -5.13 0.15 8.05
C GLU A 132 -4.11 1.31 8.03
N ALA A 133 -3.32 1.45 6.95
CA ALA A 133 -2.41 2.57 6.80
C ALA A 133 -3.17 3.91 6.66
N ILE A 134 -4.25 3.93 5.88
CA ILE A 134 -5.12 5.10 5.74
C ILE A 134 -5.70 5.48 7.12
N GLU A 135 -6.27 4.52 7.85
CA GLU A 135 -6.85 4.76 9.17
C GLU A 135 -5.81 5.33 10.17
N GLU A 136 -4.58 4.81 10.19
CA GLU A 136 -3.54 5.33 11.08
C GLU A 136 -3.08 6.73 10.69
N PHE A 137 -3.02 7.07 9.40
CA PHE A 137 -2.74 8.43 8.95
C PHE A 137 -3.88 9.40 9.27
N GLU A 138 -5.15 8.98 9.12
CA GLU A 138 -6.31 9.78 9.50
C GLU A 138 -6.32 10.07 11.01
N MET A 139 -6.04 9.05 11.85
CA MET A 139 -5.86 9.24 13.29
C MET A 139 -4.70 10.17 13.63
N PHE A 140 -3.59 10.10 12.87
CA PHE A 140 -2.48 11.04 13.03
C PHE A 140 -2.92 12.47 12.72
N ALA A 141 -3.57 12.69 11.59
CA ALA A 141 -4.04 14.02 11.17
C ALA A 141 -5.07 14.63 12.14
N GLU A 142 -5.95 13.81 12.70
CA GLU A 142 -6.90 14.22 13.73
C GLU A 142 -6.20 14.65 15.02
N ARG A 143 -5.19 13.88 15.47
CA ARG A 143 -4.48 14.16 16.72
C ARG A 143 -3.52 15.34 16.62
N TRP A 144 -2.87 15.52 15.46
CA TRP A 144 -1.89 16.60 15.22
C TRP A 144 -2.23 17.42 13.98
N PRO A 145 -3.36 18.17 13.97
CA PRO A 145 -3.83 18.90 12.79
C PRO A 145 -2.90 20.06 12.38
N ARG A 146 -1.96 20.46 13.26
CA ARG A 146 -0.96 21.50 12.99
C ARG A 146 0.44 20.95 12.74
N SER A 147 0.60 19.64 12.63
CA SER A 147 1.88 19.02 12.31
C SER A 147 2.40 19.49 10.95
N THR A 148 3.71 19.71 10.87
CA THR A 148 4.40 20.00 9.60
C THR A 148 4.36 18.83 8.62
N ARG A 149 3.99 17.63 9.10
CA ARG A 149 3.87 16.42 8.29
C ARG A 149 2.51 16.25 7.61
N ILE A 150 1.51 17.09 7.90
CA ILE A 150 0.17 16.95 7.29
C ILE A 150 0.19 16.93 5.75
N PRO A 151 0.99 17.74 5.04
CA PRO A 151 1.07 17.62 3.57
C PRO A 151 1.58 16.25 3.10
N GLU A 152 2.58 15.68 3.79
CA GLU A 152 3.13 14.35 3.50
C GLU A 152 2.08 13.25 3.79
N VAL A 153 1.40 13.33 4.92
CA VAL A 153 0.30 12.42 5.32
C VAL A 153 -0.80 12.41 4.28
N ASN A 154 -1.26 13.58 3.83
CA ASN A 154 -2.30 13.68 2.80
C ASN A 154 -1.84 13.05 1.47
N THR A 155 -0.58 13.25 1.08
CA THR A 155 -0.01 12.61 -0.12
C THR A 155 -0.04 11.09 0.00
N CYS A 156 0.39 10.53 1.14
CA CYS A 156 0.36 9.09 1.38
C CYS A 156 -1.07 8.53 1.34
N ILE A 157 -2.04 9.22 1.98
CA ILE A 157 -3.46 8.82 1.94
C ILE A 157 -3.98 8.80 0.51
N ASP A 158 -3.68 9.84 -0.28
CA ASP A 158 -4.13 9.92 -1.68
C ASP A 158 -3.56 8.80 -2.55
N GLU A 159 -2.29 8.44 -2.34
CA GLU A 159 -1.66 7.33 -3.06
C GLU A 159 -2.28 5.97 -2.68
N LEU A 160 -2.54 5.75 -1.39
CA LEU A 160 -3.21 4.54 -0.92
C LEU A 160 -4.65 4.45 -1.45
N ARG A 161 -5.40 5.56 -1.44
CA ARG A 161 -6.76 5.62 -2.01
C ARG A 161 -6.76 5.34 -3.51
N LYS A 162 -5.81 5.91 -4.28
CA LYS A 162 -5.65 5.59 -5.71
C LYS A 162 -5.40 4.10 -5.94
N LYS A 163 -4.65 3.44 -5.06
CA LYS A 163 -4.42 1.99 -5.12
C LYS A 163 -5.71 1.19 -4.93
N LEU A 164 -6.56 1.57 -3.97
CA LEU A 164 -7.87 0.95 -3.74
C LEU A 164 -8.82 1.18 -4.92
N ILE A 165 -8.90 2.41 -5.44
CA ILE A 165 -9.70 2.76 -6.61
C ILE A 165 -9.27 1.92 -7.81
N LYS A 166 -7.96 1.79 -8.04
CA LYS A 166 -7.43 0.96 -9.12
C LYS A 166 -7.86 -0.51 -8.96
N LYS A 167 -7.77 -1.06 -7.76
CA LYS A 167 -8.20 -2.44 -7.47
C LYS A 167 -9.66 -2.67 -7.85
N ASP A 168 -10.56 -1.79 -7.41
CA ASP A 168 -11.99 -1.95 -7.65
C ASP A 168 -12.33 -1.82 -9.15
N TYR A 169 -11.64 -0.93 -9.86
CA TYR A 169 -11.76 -0.84 -11.33
C TYR A 169 -11.28 -2.12 -12.01
N GLU A 170 -10.12 -2.64 -11.65
CA GLU A 170 -9.55 -3.84 -12.26
C GLU A 170 -10.40 -5.11 -11.97
N ILE A 171 -11.07 -5.16 -10.82
CA ILE A 171 -12.04 -6.23 -10.52
C ILE A 171 -13.23 -6.14 -11.49
N ALA A 172 -13.80 -4.96 -11.69
CA ALA A 172 -14.92 -4.77 -12.63
C ALA A 172 -14.50 -5.08 -14.07
N TYR A 173 -13.33 -4.63 -14.48
CA TYR A 173 -12.77 -4.91 -15.80
C TYR A 173 -12.44 -6.40 -15.98
N GLY A 174 -11.97 -7.07 -14.92
CA GLY A 174 -11.73 -8.51 -14.93
C GLY A 174 -13.00 -9.32 -15.25
N TYR A 175 -14.15 -8.97 -14.66
CA TYR A 175 -15.43 -9.58 -15.03
C TYR A 175 -15.80 -9.34 -16.50
N TYR A 176 -15.58 -8.14 -17.03
CA TYR A 176 -15.79 -7.83 -18.44
C TYR A 176 -14.88 -8.69 -19.33
N PHE A 177 -13.61 -8.83 -18.98
CA PHE A 177 -12.63 -9.59 -19.75
C PHE A 177 -12.94 -11.08 -19.83
N ILE A 178 -13.52 -11.66 -18.79
CA ILE A 178 -13.95 -13.09 -18.79
C ILE A 178 -15.40 -13.26 -19.26
N GLU A 179 -16.00 -12.24 -19.87
CA GLU A 179 -17.33 -12.23 -20.47
C GLU A 179 -18.49 -12.43 -19.47
N GLU A 180 -18.25 -12.24 -18.17
CA GLU A 180 -19.26 -12.23 -17.12
C GLU A 180 -19.96 -10.86 -17.07
N TYR A 181 -20.67 -10.53 -18.15
CA TYR A 181 -21.18 -9.18 -18.43
C TYR A 181 -22.15 -8.64 -17.36
N HIS A 182 -22.96 -9.50 -16.74
CA HIS A 182 -23.83 -9.06 -15.66
C HIS A 182 -23.01 -8.63 -14.42
N ALA A 183 -22.02 -9.43 -14.04
CA ALA A 183 -21.14 -9.11 -12.92
C ALA A 183 -20.30 -7.86 -13.21
N ALA A 184 -19.80 -7.72 -14.45
CA ALA A 184 -19.08 -6.53 -14.89
C ALA A 184 -19.96 -5.27 -14.78
N TYR A 185 -21.20 -5.31 -15.29
CA TYR A 185 -22.16 -4.21 -15.21
C TYR A 185 -22.38 -3.74 -13.77
N GLU A 186 -22.72 -4.67 -12.86
CA GLU A 186 -22.97 -4.33 -11.45
C GLU A 186 -21.70 -3.84 -10.76
N SER A 187 -20.53 -4.40 -11.06
CA SER A 187 -19.25 -3.97 -10.49
C SER A 187 -18.85 -2.58 -10.95
N PHE A 188 -18.99 -2.25 -12.25
CA PHE A 188 -18.74 -0.88 -12.74
C PHE A 188 -19.75 0.12 -12.17
N LYS A 189 -21.01 -0.25 -12.04
CA LYS A 189 -22.04 0.58 -11.42
C LYS A 189 -21.71 0.89 -9.96
N GLN A 190 -21.25 -0.10 -9.20
CA GLN A 190 -20.77 0.08 -7.83
C GLN A 190 -19.53 0.97 -7.80
N PHE A 191 -18.54 0.74 -8.68
CA PHE A 191 -17.34 1.56 -8.80
C PHE A 191 -17.68 3.04 -9.02
N LEU A 192 -18.57 3.34 -9.98
CA LEU A 192 -19.01 4.69 -10.29
C LEU A 192 -19.76 5.38 -9.15
N SER A 193 -20.44 4.61 -8.29
CA SER A 193 -21.11 5.10 -7.11
C SER A 193 -20.12 5.43 -5.98
N LEU A 194 -19.10 4.58 -5.78
CA LEU A 194 -18.11 4.76 -4.73
C LEU A 194 -17.06 5.84 -5.05
N TYR A 195 -16.73 5.99 -6.34
CA TYR A 195 -15.65 6.85 -6.80
C TYR A 195 -16.10 7.82 -7.92
N PRO A 196 -17.00 8.77 -7.60
CA PRO A 196 -17.56 9.69 -8.60
C PRO A 196 -16.51 10.58 -9.29
N GLU A 197 -15.38 10.85 -8.61
CA GLU A 197 -14.29 11.71 -9.10
C GLU A 197 -13.08 10.91 -9.62
N ALA A 198 -13.21 9.58 -9.79
CA ALA A 198 -12.09 8.77 -10.26
C ALA A 198 -11.68 9.15 -11.69
N THR A 199 -10.37 9.17 -11.95
CA THR A 199 -9.83 9.44 -13.30
C THR A 199 -10.26 8.39 -14.33
N MET A 200 -10.60 7.19 -13.88
CA MET A 200 -11.09 6.08 -14.70
C MET A 200 -12.62 6.09 -14.92
N ARG A 201 -13.32 7.19 -14.53
CA ARG A 201 -14.77 7.29 -14.61
C ARG A 201 -15.28 7.14 -16.03
N GLU A 202 -14.62 7.77 -17.02
CA GLU A 202 -15.00 7.67 -18.44
C GLU A 202 -14.91 6.23 -18.93
N ASP A 203 -13.77 5.57 -18.68
CA ASP A 203 -13.55 4.16 -19.05
C ASP A 203 -14.57 3.24 -18.35
N ALA A 204 -14.82 3.45 -17.06
CA ALA A 204 -15.79 2.66 -16.30
C ALA A 204 -17.21 2.82 -16.81
N MET A 205 -17.66 4.03 -17.20
CA MET A 205 -18.99 4.25 -17.77
C MET A 205 -19.12 3.61 -19.15
N TYR A 206 -18.07 3.65 -19.97
CA TYR A 206 -18.08 2.99 -21.26
C TYR A 206 -18.17 1.46 -21.11
N TYR A 207 -17.32 0.84 -20.29
CA TYR A 207 -17.36 -0.61 -20.08
C TYR A 207 -18.64 -1.06 -19.36
N MET A 208 -19.24 -0.22 -18.51
CA MET A 208 -20.56 -0.48 -17.96
C MET A 208 -21.63 -0.54 -19.08
N LEU A 209 -21.64 0.44 -19.98
CA LEU A 209 -22.55 0.48 -21.14
C LEU A 209 -22.36 -0.74 -22.04
N GLU A 210 -21.12 -1.08 -22.39
CA GLU A 210 -20.82 -2.23 -23.24
C GLU A 210 -21.22 -3.54 -22.58
N SER A 211 -20.95 -3.70 -21.27
CA SER A 211 -21.39 -4.86 -20.47
C SER A 211 -22.92 -4.97 -20.42
N SER A 212 -23.63 -3.86 -20.25
CA SER A 212 -25.09 -3.79 -20.29
C SER A 212 -25.65 -4.31 -21.64
N PHE A 213 -25.03 -3.86 -22.72
CA PHE A 213 -25.42 -4.29 -24.07
C PHE A 213 -25.14 -5.78 -24.30
N LEU A 214 -23.94 -6.26 -24.03
CA LEU A 214 -23.55 -7.65 -24.20
C LEU A 214 -24.38 -8.59 -23.32
N TYR A 215 -24.70 -8.18 -22.10
CA TYR A 215 -25.61 -8.89 -21.23
C TYR A 215 -27.02 -8.94 -21.78
N ALA A 216 -27.54 -7.85 -22.37
CA ALA A 216 -28.87 -7.78 -22.96
C ALA A 216 -29.03 -8.73 -24.17
N ILE A 217 -28.08 -8.67 -25.12
CA ILE A 217 -28.18 -9.48 -26.36
C ILE A 217 -27.99 -10.98 -26.16
N ASN A 218 -27.28 -11.36 -25.06
CA ASN A 218 -27.09 -12.76 -24.67
C ASN A 218 -28.19 -13.26 -23.71
N SER A 219 -29.26 -12.49 -23.53
CA SER A 219 -30.36 -12.84 -22.63
C SER A 219 -31.44 -13.66 -23.31
N ARG A 220 -32.27 -14.32 -22.51
CA ARG A 220 -33.52 -14.93 -22.99
C ARG A 220 -34.45 -13.84 -23.52
N GLU A 221 -35.24 -14.16 -24.51
CA GLU A 221 -36.15 -13.21 -25.22
C GLU A 221 -37.09 -12.47 -24.25
N ASP A 222 -37.63 -13.16 -23.23
CA ASP A 222 -38.54 -12.59 -22.23
C ASP A 222 -37.92 -11.48 -21.39
N LYS A 223 -36.56 -11.41 -21.30
CA LYS A 223 -35.80 -10.40 -20.53
C LYS A 223 -35.05 -9.41 -21.43
N MET A 224 -34.88 -9.74 -22.69
CA MET A 224 -34.03 -8.96 -23.60
C MET A 224 -34.54 -7.53 -23.77
N TYR A 225 -35.84 -7.34 -23.97
CA TYR A 225 -36.41 -6.02 -24.21
C TYR A 225 -36.19 -5.06 -23.03
N GLU A 226 -36.45 -5.51 -21.82
CA GLU A 226 -36.21 -4.74 -20.56
C GLU A 226 -34.74 -4.34 -20.43
N ARG A 227 -33.81 -5.28 -20.71
CA ARG A 227 -32.38 -5.05 -20.65
C ARG A 227 -31.88 -4.10 -21.72
N LEU A 228 -32.41 -4.19 -22.94
CA LEU A 228 -32.12 -3.23 -24.02
C LEU A 228 -32.60 -1.80 -23.68
N GLN A 229 -33.72 -1.65 -22.95
CA GLN A 229 -34.12 -0.34 -22.41
C GLN A 229 -33.11 0.22 -21.44
N GLN A 230 -32.49 -0.64 -20.57
CA GLN A 230 -31.42 -0.22 -19.67
C GLN A 230 -30.18 0.28 -20.43
N VAL A 231 -29.81 -0.40 -21.54
CA VAL A 231 -28.68 0.06 -22.40
C VAL A 231 -28.95 1.46 -22.97
N VAL A 232 -30.18 1.77 -23.39
CA VAL A 232 -30.55 3.12 -23.85
C VAL A 232 -30.31 4.15 -22.73
N ASN A 233 -30.77 3.85 -21.50
CA ASN A 233 -30.60 4.75 -20.37
C ASN A 233 -29.11 4.94 -20.00
N ASP A 234 -28.31 3.89 -20.10
CA ASP A 234 -26.87 3.94 -19.80
C ASP A 234 -26.11 4.70 -20.89
N PHE A 235 -26.52 4.58 -22.18
CA PHE A 235 -25.98 5.41 -23.25
C PHE A 235 -26.29 6.89 -23.04
N ASP A 236 -27.53 7.25 -22.70
CA ASP A 236 -27.92 8.64 -22.45
C ASP A 236 -27.09 9.27 -21.31
N LYS A 237 -26.85 8.51 -20.24
CA LYS A 237 -25.97 8.95 -19.15
C LYS A 237 -24.52 9.13 -19.60
N PHE A 238 -23.99 8.17 -20.36
CA PHE A 238 -22.62 8.26 -20.88
C PHE A 238 -22.46 9.47 -21.81
N ASN A 239 -23.35 9.61 -22.78
CA ASN A 239 -23.31 10.70 -23.76
C ASN A 239 -23.46 12.09 -23.12
N SER A 240 -24.30 12.22 -22.08
CA SER A 240 -24.47 13.47 -21.35
C SER A 240 -23.25 13.81 -20.48
N SER A 241 -22.56 12.80 -19.94
CA SER A 241 -21.39 12.99 -19.09
C SER A 241 -20.10 13.23 -19.88
N PHE A 242 -19.97 12.64 -21.07
CA PHE A 242 -18.74 12.60 -21.88
C PHE A 242 -19.01 12.85 -23.37
N SER A 243 -19.53 14.03 -23.71
CA SER A 243 -19.88 14.40 -25.10
C SER A 243 -18.68 14.45 -26.07
N ASN A 244 -17.44 14.50 -25.56
CA ASN A 244 -16.19 14.48 -26.34
C ASN A 244 -15.33 13.24 -26.05
N SER A 245 -15.96 12.14 -25.62
CA SER A 245 -15.28 10.91 -25.28
C SER A 245 -14.54 10.27 -26.45
N LYS A 246 -13.38 9.68 -26.18
CA LYS A 246 -12.70 8.76 -27.11
C LYS A 246 -13.56 7.54 -27.49
N TYR A 247 -14.55 7.20 -26.65
CA TYR A 247 -15.47 6.08 -26.84
C TYR A 247 -16.78 6.47 -27.52
N LEU A 248 -16.99 7.74 -27.88
CA LEU A 248 -18.29 8.22 -28.37
C LEU A 248 -18.79 7.45 -29.61
N ALA A 249 -17.90 7.17 -30.59
CA ALA A 249 -18.25 6.43 -31.79
C ALA A 249 -18.67 4.97 -31.47
N SER A 250 -17.97 4.30 -30.56
CA SER A 250 -18.30 2.95 -30.10
C SER A 250 -19.60 2.92 -29.32
N ALA A 251 -19.79 3.87 -28.39
CA ALA A 251 -21.06 4.02 -27.67
C ALA A 251 -22.26 4.27 -28.59
N GLN A 252 -22.09 5.12 -29.62
CA GLN A 252 -23.13 5.38 -30.61
C GLN A 252 -23.46 4.13 -31.44
N ASN A 253 -22.47 3.30 -31.75
CA ASN A 253 -22.69 2.02 -32.43
C ASN A 253 -23.52 1.06 -31.55
N ILE A 254 -23.18 0.97 -30.25
CA ILE A 254 -23.96 0.18 -29.28
C ILE A 254 -25.40 0.67 -29.23
N TYR A 255 -25.62 1.98 -29.14
CA TYR A 255 -26.99 2.56 -29.16
C TYR A 255 -27.77 2.19 -30.41
N THR A 256 -27.16 2.33 -31.59
CA THR A 256 -27.80 2.01 -32.87
C THR A 256 -28.21 0.54 -32.93
N ARG A 257 -27.29 -0.37 -32.61
CA ARG A 257 -27.57 -1.82 -32.58
C ARG A 257 -28.65 -2.16 -31.53
N THR A 258 -28.69 -1.47 -30.41
CA THR A 258 -29.73 -1.62 -29.38
C THR A 258 -31.10 -1.25 -29.94
N ARG A 259 -31.21 -0.12 -30.65
CA ARG A 259 -32.45 0.35 -31.24
C ARG A 259 -32.96 -0.59 -32.34
N GLU A 260 -32.07 -1.13 -33.18
CA GLU A 260 -32.38 -2.14 -34.20
C GLU A 260 -32.90 -3.43 -33.57
N ALA A 261 -32.24 -3.94 -32.51
CA ALA A 261 -32.66 -5.14 -31.80
C ALA A 261 -34.07 -4.96 -31.21
N MET A 262 -34.35 -3.82 -30.56
CA MET A 262 -35.67 -3.50 -30.01
C MET A 262 -36.76 -3.40 -31.07
N ALA A 263 -36.46 -2.88 -32.28
CA ALA A 263 -37.40 -2.77 -33.38
C ALA A 263 -37.76 -4.14 -33.94
N ASN A 264 -36.84 -5.08 -34.00
CA ASN A 264 -37.05 -6.44 -34.47
C ASN A 264 -37.91 -7.29 -33.51
N MET A 265 -37.88 -6.99 -32.20
CA MET A 265 -38.71 -7.68 -31.18
C MET A 265 -40.18 -7.23 -31.18
N LYS A 266 -40.51 -6.11 -31.82
CA LYS A 266 -41.91 -5.61 -31.92
C LYS A 266 -42.65 -6.13 -33.13
N LYS A 267 -41.98 -6.88 -33.99
CA LYS A 267 -42.58 -7.55 -35.17
C LYS A 267 -43.01 -8.97 -34.85
#